data_ed27baeea5db5dc6266459c839dd2c5c
#
_entry.id   ed27baeea5db5dc6266459c839dd2c5c
#
_cell.length_a   1.000
_cell.length_b   1.000
_cell.length_c   1.000
_cell.angle_alpha   90.00
_cell.angle_beta   90.00
_cell.angle_gamma   90.00
#
_symmetry.space_group_name_H-M   'P 1'
#
loop_
_entity.id
_entity.type
_entity.pdbx_description
1 polymer ?
#
loop_
_entity_poly.entity_id
_entity_poly.type
_entity_poly.pdbx_seq_one_letter_code
_entity_poly.pdbx_strand_id
1 'polypeptide(L)'
;ALMYRAMAFTSGQALLEAMDGYDIELMVIADDLAGEAFMENVKYKSLIILSDNTDDGCIDRYQPADDIIRDLVAHMSGYETILRRDTDRTVIVSVYSPATKCFKTTSAIAAAIACGRKGHTLFVSLEQFSGLGNIFKDDRGGLSEAIYHYRAGGENAYGRILSCASSTSGFDYLAPVNCADDIADADDTEIMKLMALLSEKGNY
;
A
#
# COMPACT_ATOMS: atom_id res chain seq x y z
N ALA A 1 -12.61 9.20 2.79
CA ALA A 1 -12.96 7.82 2.41
C ALA A 1 -13.26 7.83 0.93
N LEU A 2 -12.48 7.11 0.14
CA LEU A 2 -12.83 6.79 -1.24
C LEU A 2 -14.14 6.02 -1.22
N MET A 3 -15.15 6.56 -1.84
CA MET A 3 -16.39 5.84 -2.04
C MET A 3 -16.34 5.16 -3.43
N TYR A 4 -15.64 4.03 -3.52
CA TYR A 4 -15.83 3.13 -4.64
C TYR A 4 -17.05 2.28 -4.39
N ARG A 5 -17.85 2.09 -5.42
CA ARG A 5 -18.91 1.12 -5.43
C ARG A 5 -18.37 -0.15 -6.06
N ALA A 6 -18.20 -1.21 -5.28
CA ALA A 6 -17.86 -2.52 -5.79
C ALA A 6 -19.12 -3.25 -6.23
N MET A 7 -19.07 -3.88 -7.40
CA MET A 7 -20.15 -4.71 -7.94
C MET A 7 -19.52 -6.01 -8.44
N ALA A 8 -20.17 -7.14 -8.17
CA ALA A 8 -19.71 -8.44 -8.61
C ALA A 8 -20.75 -9.06 -9.57
N PHE A 9 -20.25 -9.68 -10.64
CA PHE A 9 -21.04 -10.33 -11.66
C PHE A 9 -20.56 -11.75 -11.89
N THR A 10 -21.48 -12.65 -12.15
CA THR A 10 -21.16 -14.07 -12.40
C THR A 10 -21.10 -14.43 -13.89
N SER A 11 -21.40 -13.48 -14.78
CA SER A 11 -21.31 -13.64 -16.22
C SER A 11 -21.08 -12.31 -16.93
N GLY A 12 -20.44 -12.35 -18.11
CA GLY A 12 -20.21 -11.17 -18.94
C GLY A 12 -21.51 -10.52 -19.41
N GLN A 13 -22.57 -11.30 -19.63
CA GLN A 13 -23.87 -10.77 -20.02
C GLN A 13 -24.53 -9.95 -18.91
N ALA A 14 -24.48 -10.44 -17.65
CA ALA A 14 -25.00 -9.71 -16.50
C ALA A 14 -24.21 -8.39 -16.26
N LEU A 15 -22.91 -8.41 -16.56
CA LEU A 15 -22.09 -7.20 -16.53
C LEU A 15 -22.57 -6.18 -17.57
N LEU A 16 -22.73 -6.60 -18.83
CA LEU A 16 -23.18 -5.70 -19.91
C LEU A 16 -24.55 -5.08 -19.64
N GLU A 17 -25.50 -5.85 -19.12
CA GLU A 17 -26.85 -5.37 -18.78
C GLU A 17 -26.84 -4.35 -17.63
N ALA A 18 -25.91 -4.49 -16.70
CA ALA A 18 -25.79 -3.60 -15.54
C ALA A 18 -24.96 -2.33 -15.81
N MET A 19 -24.22 -2.31 -16.91
CA MET A 19 -23.22 -1.28 -17.20
C MET A 19 -23.74 -0.02 -17.85
N ASP A 20 -25.02 0.04 -18.26
CA ASP A 20 -25.60 1.22 -18.88
C ASP A 20 -25.50 2.44 -17.95
N GLY A 21 -24.53 3.31 -18.23
CA GLY A 21 -24.31 4.56 -17.51
C GLY A 21 -23.25 4.57 -16.41
N TYR A 22 -22.43 3.50 -16.27
CA TYR A 22 -21.35 3.49 -15.30
C TYR A 22 -19.96 3.60 -15.97
N ASP A 23 -19.11 4.44 -15.41
CA ASP A 23 -17.66 4.45 -15.72
C ASP A 23 -16.94 3.47 -14.81
N ILE A 24 -16.31 2.43 -15.39
CA ILE A 24 -15.50 1.48 -14.62
C ILE A 24 -14.10 2.03 -14.44
N GLU A 25 -13.73 2.30 -13.21
CA GLU A 25 -12.35 2.67 -12.87
C GLU A 25 -11.42 1.46 -12.91
N LEU A 26 -11.84 0.36 -12.30
CA LEU A 26 -11.08 -0.88 -12.23
C LEU A 26 -12.00 -2.07 -12.52
N MET A 27 -11.59 -2.88 -13.47
CA MET A 27 -12.19 -4.15 -13.79
C MET A 27 -11.28 -5.27 -13.32
N VAL A 28 -11.82 -6.18 -12.53
CA VAL A 28 -11.12 -7.39 -12.07
C VAL A 28 -11.83 -8.58 -12.69
N ILE A 29 -11.10 -9.41 -13.41
CA ILE A 29 -11.67 -10.51 -14.16
C ILE A 29 -10.85 -11.79 -13.97
N ALA A 30 -11.51 -12.94 -13.95
CA ALA A 30 -10.82 -14.22 -13.98
C ALA A 30 -10.25 -14.50 -15.40
N ASP A 31 -9.14 -15.19 -15.48
CA ASP A 31 -8.42 -15.47 -16.72
C ASP A 31 -9.24 -16.25 -17.74
N ASP A 32 -10.10 -17.16 -17.28
CA ASP A 32 -11.02 -17.93 -18.09
C ASP A 32 -12.08 -17.06 -18.81
N LEU A 33 -12.37 -15.87 -18.31
CA LEU A 33 -13.31 -14.92 -18.89
C LEU A 33 -12.62 -13.77 -19.66
N ALA A 34 -11.31 -13.60 -19.53
CA ALA A 34 -10.56 -12.49 -20.11
C ALA A 34 -10.54 -12.47 -21.65
N GLY A 35 -10.80 -13.61 -22.29
CA GLY A 35 -10.86 -13.76 -23.75
C GLY A 35 -12.26 -13.69 -24.37
N GLU A 36 -13.29 -13.45 -23.58
CA GLU A 36 -14.66 -13.46 -24.09
C GLU A 36 -15.02 -12.18 -24.86
N ALA A 37 -15.88 -12.34 -25.89
CA ALA A 37 -16.29 -11.25 -26.79
C ALA A 37 -16.97 -10.05 -26.09
N PHE A 38 -17.47 -10.23 -24.87
CA PHE A 38 -18.07 -9.11 -24.12
C PHE A 38 -17.06 -8.04 -23.72
N MET A 39 -15.78 -8.40 -23.58
CA MET A 39 -14.70 -7.47 -23.23
C MET A 39 -14.55 -6.31 -24.23
N GLU A 40 -14.87 -6.55 -25.50
CA GLU A 40 -14.80 -5.53 -26.56
C GLU A 40 -15.86 -4.43 -26.39
N ASN A 41 -16.92 -4.73 -25.65
CA ASN A 41 -18.06 -3.83 -25.46
C ASN A 41 -18.03 -3.09 -24.09
N VAL A 42 -17.06 -3.41 -23.25
CA VAL A 42 -16.93 -2.82 -21.91
C VAL A 42 -15.85 -1.74 -21.89
N LYS A 43 -16.20 -0.54 -21.45
CA LYS A 43 -15.23 0.55 -21.24
C LYS A 43 -14.75 0.52 -19.79
N TYR A 44 -13.45 0.34 -19.60
CA TYR A 44 -12.79 0.37 -18.31
C TYR A 44 -11.47 1.16 -18.39
N LYS A 45 -11.03 1.73 -17.29
CA LYS A 45 -9.76 2.45 -17.23
C LYS A 45 -8.58 1.52 -16.94
N SER A 46 -8.78 0.54 -16.06
CA SER A 46 -7.77 -0.44 -15.71
C SER A 46 -8.35 -1.84 -15.66
N LEU A 47 -7.55 -2.83 -16.07
CA LEU A 47 -7.90 -4.24 -16.07
C LEU A 47 -6.88 -5.03 -15.25
N ILE A 48 -7.38 -5.89 -14.38
CA ILE A 48 -6.57 -6.84 -13.61
C ILE A 48 -7.14 -8.24 -13.84
N ILE A 49 -6.26 -9.17 -14.11
CA ILE A 49 -6.62 -10.58 -14.34
C ILE A 49 -6.26 -11.38 -13.07
N LEU A 50 -7.24 -12.13 -12.58
CA LEU A 50 -7.01 -13.13 -11.54
C LEU A 50 -6.74 -14.47 -12.23
N SER A 51 -5.57 -15.05 -11.99
CA SER A 51 -5.14 -16.30 -12.61
C SER A 51 -4.61 -17.29 -11.59
N ASP A 52 -4.61 -18.57 -11.97
CA ASP A 52 -3.95 -19.64 -11.21
C ASP A 52 -2.42 -19.62 -11.42
N ASN A 53 -1.95 -18.93 -12.45
CA ASN A 53 -0.53 -18.78 -12.77
C ASN A 53 -0.10 -17.34 -12.48
N THR A 54 0.94 -17.19 -11.69
CA THR A 54 1.59 -15.90 -11.40
C THR A 54 2.50 -15.47 -12.56
N ASP A 55 1.94 -15.27 -13.74
CA ASP A 55 2.67 -14.60 -14.82
C ASP A 55 2.66 -13.07 -14.60
N ASP A 56 3.67 -12.39 -15.15
CA ASP A 56 3.84 -10.94 -15.00
C ASP A 56 2.54 -10.18 -15.31
N GLY A 57 1.94 -9.56 -14.30
CA GLY A 57 0.77 -8.71 -14.42
C GLY A 57 -0.56 -9.35 -13.98
N CYS A 58 -0.57 -10.62 -13.56
CA CYS A 58 -1.74 -11.29 -12.99
C CYS A 58 -1.66 -11.37 -11.46
N ILE A 59 -2.81 -11.38 -10.81
CA ILE A 59 -2.93 -11.61 -9.36
C ILE A 59 -3.38 -13.05 -9.14
N ASP A 60 -2.74 -13.77 -8.21
CA ASP A 60 -3.13 -15.11 -7.82
C ASP A 60 -4.54 -15.09 -7.19
N ARG A 61 -5.47 -15.86 -7.76
CA ARG A 61 -6.86 -15.89 -7.30
C ARG A 61 -7.05 -16.64 -5.98
N TYR A 62 -6.11 -17.48 -5.58
CA TYR A 62 -6.22 -18.32 -4.36
C TYR A 62 -5.48 -17.75 -3.14
N GLN A 63 -4.88 -16.59 -3.28
CA GLN A 63 -4.27 -15.92 -2.12
C GLN A 63 -5.34 -15.37 -1.16
N PRO A 64 -4.98 -15.07 0.09
CA PRO A 64 -5.88 -14.44 1.06
C PRO A 64 -6.51 -13.14 0.51
N ALA A 65 -7.76 -12.88 0.87
CA ALA A 65 -8.49 -11.71 0.38
C ALA A 65 -7.78 -10.38 0.65
N ASP A 66 -7.09 -10.27 1.80
CA ASP A 66 -6.31 -9.08 2.14
C ASP A 66 -5.13 -8.87 1.20
N ASP A 67 -4.52 -9.96 0.72
CA ASP A 67 -3.43 -9.90 -0.25
C ASP A 67 -3.95 -9.51 -1.64
N ILE A 68 -5.09 -10.05 -2.05
CA ILE A 68 -5.76 -9.62 -3.30
C ILE A 68 -6.06 -8.12 -3.25
N ILE A 69 -6.66 -7.63 -2.16
CA ILE A 69 -6.99 -6.20 -2.00
C ILE A 69 -5.72 -5.35 -2.06
N ARG A 70 -4.65 -5.78 -1.40
CA ARG A 70 -3.36 -5.08 -1.44
C ARG A 70 -2.82 -4.97 -2.86
N ASP A 71 -2.82 -6.09 -3.60
CA ASP A 71 -2.30 -6.13 -4.96
C ASP A 71 -3.17 -5.29 -5.91
N LEU A 72 -4.50 -5.28 -5.71
CA LEU A 72 -5.41 -4.39 -6.43
C LEU A 72 -5.08 -2.91 -6.14
N VAL A 73 -4.86 -2.55 -4.89
CA VAL A 73 -4.49 -1.18 -4.50
C VAL A 73 -3.12 -0.80 -5.07
N ALA A 74 -2.15 -1.71 -5.06
CA ALA A 74 -0.83 -1.50 -5.65
C ALA A 74 -0.91 -1.26 -7.17
N HIS A 75 -1.75 -2.00 -7.88
CA HIS A 75 -2.00 -1.78 -9.31
C HIS A 75 -2.73 -0.46 -9.59
N MET A 76 -3.69 -0.10 -8.74
CA MET A 76 -4.41 1.19 -8.87
C MET A 76 -3.51 2.39 -8.56
N SER A 77 -2.48 2.23 -7.74
CA SER A 77 -1.52 3.29 -7.40
C SER A 77 -0.62 3.70 -8.57
N GLY A 78 -0.55 2.90 -9.64
CA GLY A 78 0.03 3.29 -10.93
C GLY A 78 -0.82 4.32 -11.68
N TYR A 79 -2.07 4.49 -11.29
CA TYR A 79 -2.92 5.59 -11.73
C TYR A 79 -2.69 6.77 -10.80
N GLU A 80 -1.92 7.72 -11.28
CA GLU A 80 -1.77 9.01 -10.65
C GLU A 80 -3.15 9.54 -10.20
N THR A 81 -3.22 9.85 -8.92
CA THR A 81 -4.00 11.00 -8.51
C THR A 81 -5.53 10.91 -8.58
N ILE A 82 -6.15 10.01 -7.83
CA ILE A 82 -7.55 10.27 -7.50
C ILE A 82 -7.78 10.57 -6.01
N LEU A 83 -6.72 10.78 -5.24
CA LEU A 83 -6.86 11.11 -3.82
C LEU A 83 -6.01 12.28 -3.35
N ARG A 84 -5.78 13.27 -4.17
CA ARG A 84 -5.45 14.57 -3.62
C ARG A 84 -6.75 15.22 -3.11
N ARG A 85 -7.07 15.02 -1.85
CA ARG A 85 -7.73 16.09 -1.11
C ARG A 85 -6.75 17.25 -1.05
N ASP A 86 -7.12 18.34 -1.68
CA ASP A 86 -6.33 19.53 -1.99
C ASP A 86 -5.99 20.38 -0.75
N THR A 87 -5.94 19.82 0.46
CA THR A 87 -5.82 20.61 1.70
C THR A 87 -4.86 20.07 2.75
N ASP A 88 -4.35 18.84 2.69
CA ASP A 88 -3.56 18.36 3.83
C ASP A 88 -2.13 17.98 3.41
N ARG A 89 -1.19 18.86 3.76
CA ARG A 89 0.23 18.54 3.71
C ARG A 89 0.52 17.46 4.74
N THR A 90 1.13 16.37 4.32
CA THR A 90 1.67 15.37 5.24
C THR A 90 2.69 16.03 6.17
N VAL A 91 2.55 15.80 7.46
CA VAL A 91 3.46 16.30 8.47
C VAL A 91 4.35 15.15 8.95
N ILE A 92 5.65 15.29 8.76
CA ILE A 92 6.63 14.34 9.29
C ILE A 92 6.98 14.74 10.73
N VAL A 93 6.70 13.85 11.67
CA VAL A 93 7.04 14.03 13.09
C VAL A 93 8.17 13.06 13.45
N SER A 94 9.35 13.59 13.75
CA SER A 94 10.48 12.79 14.21
C SER A 94 10.53 12.73 15.74
N VAL A 95 10.61 11.50 16.27
CA VAL A 95 10.81 11.25 17.70
C VAL A 95 12.22 10.72 17.90
N TYR A 96 13.09 11.55 18.44
CA TYR A 96 14.50 11.24 18.67
C TYR A 96 14.87 11.42 20.13
N SER A 97 15.78 10.59 20.62
CA SER A 97 16.42 10.77 21.91
C SER A 97 17.87 10.32 21.86
N PRO A 98 18.82 11.13 22.31
CA PRO A 98 20.22 10.76 22.43
C PRO A 98 20.48 9.80 23.59
N ALA A 99 19.53 9.70 24.54
CA ALA A 99 19.62 8.81 25.68
C ALA A 99 18.89 7.49 25.45
N THR A 100 19.46 6.40 25.92
CA THR A 100 18.79 5.10 25.94
C THR A 100 17.76 5.06 27.09
N LYS A 101 16.74 4.16 26.96
CA LYS A 101 15.72 3.92 28.00
C LYS A 101 14.87 5.15 28.40
N CYS A 102 14.56 6.01 27.47
CA CYS A 102 13.80 7.25 27.70
C CYS A 102 12.36 7.20 27.17
N PHE A 103 11.76 6.00 27.03
CA PHE A 103 10.41 5.80 26.49
C PHE A 103 10.18 6.40 25.09
N LYS A 104 11.24 6.62 24.29
CA LYS A 104 11.16 7.15 22.94
C LYS A 104 10.13 6.40 22.08
N THR A 105 10.29 5.09 21.98
CA THR A 105 9.42 4.22 21.17
C THR A 105 7.98 4.24 21.68
N THR A 106 7.77 4.18 23.00
CA THR A 106 6.44 4.26 23.60
C THR A 106 5.78 5.60 23.31
N SER A 107 6.54 6.70 23.39
CA SER A 107 6.04 8.04 23.08
C SER A 107 5.71 8.18 21.60
N ALA A 108 6.53 7.60 20.71
CA ALA A 108 6.28 7.61 19.27
C ALA A 108 5.00 6.85 18.90
N ILE A 109 4.79 5.66 19.49
CA ILE A 109 3.57 4.88 19.28
C ILE A 109 2.35 5.62 19.83
N ALA A 110 2.45 6.20 21.03
CA ALA A 110 1.37 6.99 21.61
C ALA A 110 1.01 8.20 20.72
N ALA A 111 2.01 8.86 20.15
CA ALA A 111 1.80 9.95 19.20
C ALA A 111 1.12 9.44 17.92
N ALA A 112 1.54 8.29 17.36
CA ALA A 112 0.91 7.69 16.20
C ALA A 112 -0.57 7.36 16.44
N ILE A 113 -0.92 6.79 17.60
CA ILE A 113 -2.31 6.53 18.01
C ILE A 113 -3.10 7.85 18.12
N ALA A 114 -2.51 8.89 18.69
CA ALA A 114 -3.18 10.19 18.86
C ALA A 114 -3.41 10.89 17.52
N CYS A 115 -2.43 10.83 16.61
CA CYS A 115 -2.54 11.37 15.26
C CYS A 115 -3.53 10.57 14.41
N GLY A 116 -3.52 9.25 14.50
CA GLY A 116 -4.43 8.37 13.76
C GLY A 116 -5.92 8.57 14.08
N ARG A 117 -6.24 9.18 15.22
CA ARG A 117 -7.61 9.61 15.54
C ARG A 117 -8.08 10.83 14.75
N LYS A 118 -7.13 11.59 14.18
CA LYS A 118 -7.40 12.85 13.47
C LYS A 118 -7.27 12.71 11.97
N GLY A 119 -6.44 11.79 11.50
CA GLY A 119 -6.15 11.57 10.09
C GLY A 119 -5.35 10.31 9.87
N HIS A 120 -5.07 9.99 8.62
CA HIS A 120 -4.22 8.87 8.27
C HIS A 120 -2.81 9.10 8.83
N THR A 121 -2.24 8.08 9.41
CA THR A 121 -0.94 8.17 10.08
C THR A 121 -0.14 6.92 9.77
N LEU A 122 1.09 7.10 9.31
CA LEU A 122 2.06 6.02 9.09
C LEU A 122 3.16 6.09 10.15
N PHE A 123 3.32 5.02 10.90
CA PHE A 123 4.42 4.86 11.85
C PHE A 123 5.58 4.12 11.21
N VAL A 124 6.77 4.67 11.31
CA VAL A 124 8.01 4.07 10.80
C VAL A 124 9.07 4.08 11.88
N SER A 125 9.67 2.92 12.15
CA SER A 125 10.81 2.82 13.07
C SER A 125 12.10 2.67 12.27
N LEU A 126 12.99 3.65 12.40
CA LEU A 126 14.33 3.62 11.79
C LEU A 126 15.40 3.06 12.75
N GLU A 127 14.99 2.32 13.77
CA GLU A 127 15.91 1.67 14.69
C GLU A 127 16.38 0.33 14.13
N GLN A 128 17.69 0.11 14.09
CA GLN A 128 18.28 -1.18 13.70
C GLN A 128 17.83 -2.32 14.62
N PHE A 129 17.63 -2.04 15.89
CA PHE A 129 17.22 -2.99 16.93
C PHE A 129 16.01 -2.43 17.72
N SER A 130 14.87 -2.33 17.09
CA SER A 130 13.70 -1.69 17.69
C SER A 130 13.02 -2.51 18.80
N GLY A 131 13.19 -3.84 18.80
CA GLY A 131 12.44 -4.75 19.68
C GLY A 131 10.93 -4.79 19.37
N LEU A 132 10.47 -4.13 18.33
CA LEU A 132 9.04 -4.01 17.98
C LEU A 132 8.48 -5.20 17.20
N GLY A 133 9.31 -6.15 16.75
CA GLY A 133 8.87 -7.31 15.96
C GLY A 133 7.85 -8.21 16.66
N ASN A 134 7.76 -8.14 18.01
CA ASN A 134 6.72 -8.84 18.77
C ASN A 134 5.38 -8.07 18.82
N ILE A 135 5.39 -6.78 18.52
CA ILE A 135 4.23 -5.88 18.57
C ILE A 135 3.70 -5.66 17.15
N PHE A 136 4.57 -5.35 16.24
CA PHE A 136 4.30 -5.12 14.83
C PHE A 136 4.74 -6.34 14.03
N LYS A 137 3.79 -7.18 13.66
CA LYS A 137 4.08 -8.35 12.84
C LYS A 137 4.44 -7.90 11.43
N ASP A 138 5.45 -8.53 10.88
CA ASP A 138 5.86 -8.33 9.49
C ASP A 138 5.17 -9.37 8.61
N ASP A 139 3.92 -9.10 8.28
CA ASP A 139 3.16 -9.95 7.37
C ASP A 139 3.27 -9.45 5.91
N ARG A 140 3.94 -8.30 5.68
CA ARG A 140 3.98 -7.60 4.37
C ARG A 140 5.36 -7.09 3.95
N GLY A 141 6.42 -7.54 4.60
CA GLY A 141 7.81 -7.17 4.29
C GLY A 141 8.30 -5.89 4.97
N GLY A 142 7.40 -5.06 5.49
CA GLY A 142 7.75 -3.91 6.32
C GLY A 142 8.75 -2.94 5.69
N LEU A 143 9.61 -2.35 6.53
CA LEU A 143 10.58 -1.35 6.09
C LEU A 143 11.70 -1.94 5.22
N SER A 144 12.13 -3.19 5.47
CA SER A 144 13.14 -3.86 4.64
C SER A 144 12.70 -3.95 3.18
N GLU A 145 11.49 -4.42 2.95
CA GLU A 145 10.93 -4.55 1.60
C GLU A 145 10.62 -3.18 0.98
N ALA A 146 10.18 -2.21 1.77
CA ALA A 146 9.98 -0.85 1.31
C ALA A 146 11.27 -0.21 0.78
N ILE A 147 12.41 -0.39 1.48
CA ILE A 147 13.73 0.05 1.04
C ILE A 147 14.13 -0.66 -0.25
N TYR A 148 13.92 -1.99 -0.33
CA TYR A 148 14.20 -2.76 -1.53
C TYR A 148 13.40 -2.24 -2.74
N HIS A 149 12.08 -2.03 -2.60
CA HIS A 149 11.26 -1.50 -3.68
C HIS A 149 11.64 -0.06 -4.06
N TYR A 150 12.06 0.75 -3.10
CA TYR A 150 12.58 2.08 -3.39
C TYR A 150 13.85 2.01 -4.26
N ARG A 151 14.80 1.11 -3.93
CA ARG A 151 16.03 0.89 -4.71
C ARG A 151 15.77 0.32 -6.09
N ALA A 152 14.85 -0.62 -6.19
CA ALA A 152 14.47 -1.24 -7.45
C ALA A 152 13.84 -0.22 -8.42
N GLY A 153 13.18 0.81 -7.90
CA GLY A 153 12.54 1.85 -8.71
C GLY A 153 11.41 1.31 -9.59
N GLY A 154 11.12 2.04 -10.68
CA GLY A 154 10.11 1.68 -11.67
C GLY A 154 8.80 2.45 -11.50
N GLU A 155 7.91 2.33 -12.48
CA GLU A 155 6.67 3.12 -12.55
C GLU A 155 5.74 2.90 -11.35
N ASN A 156 5.77 1.70 -10.74
CA ASN A 156 4.92 1.32 -9.60
C ASN A 156 5.66 1.26 -8.25
N ALA A 157 6.88 1.80 -8.14
CA ALA A 157 7.66 1.72 -6.91
C ALA A 157 6.91 2.23 -5.68
N TYR A 158 6.19 3.35 -5.82
CA TYR A 158 5.40 3.92 -4.74
C TYR A 158 4.29 2.99 -4.24
N GLY A 159 3.51 2.38 -5.15
CA GLY A 159 2.46 1.42 -4.79
C GLY A 159 3.01 0.19 -4.06
N ARG A 160 4.16 -0.33 -4.52
CA ARG A 160 4.85 -1.45 -3.86
C ARG A 160 5.33 -1.07 -2.46
N ILE A 161 5.89 0.13 -2.29
CA ILE A 161 6.30 0.62 -0.97
C ILE A 161 5.10 0.72 -0.03
N LEU A 162 3.96 1.25 -0.50
CA LEU A 162 2.75 1.32 0.31
C LEU A 162 2.18 -0.06 0.65
N SER A 163 2.31 -1.04 -0.24
CA SER A 163 1.85 -2.40 0.01
C SER A 163 2.61 -3.11 1.14
N CYS A 164 3.83 -2.62 1.48
CA CYS A 164 4.60 -3.11 2.62
C CYS A 164 4.07 -2.62 3.98
N ALA A 165 3.16 -1.65 3.98
CA ALA A 165 2.56 -1.15 5.22
C ALA A 165 1.44 -2.09 5.69
N SER A 166 1.42 -2.34 6.98
CA SER A 166 0.36 -3.05 7.68
C SER A 166 -0.48 -2.07 8.49
N SER A 167 -1.74 -2.43 8.77
CA SER A 167 -2.67 -1.57 9.49
C SER A 167 -2.98 -2.11 10.88
N THR A 168 -3.18 -1.23 11.82
CA THR A 168 -3.73 -1.52 13.14
C THR A 168 -4.97 -0.65 13.39
N SER A 169 -5.64 -0.84 14.50
CA SER A 169 -6.90 -0.15 14.83
C SER A 169 -6.78 1.37 15.04
N GLY A 170 -5.70 2.01 14.64
CA GLY A 170 -5.53 3.45 14.83
C GLY A 170 -4.54 4.11 13.90
N PHE A 171 -3.64 3.37 13.28
CA PHE A 171 -2.64 3.88 12.35
C PHE A 171 -2.05 2.76 11.51
N ASP A 172 -1.42 3.11 10.40
CA ASP A 172 -0.64 2.19 9.59
C ASP A 172 0.82 2.18 10.05
N TYR A 173 1.52 1.10 9.78
CA TYR A 173 2.94 1.00 10.12
C TYR A 173 3.73 0.21 9.08
N LEU A 174 4.96 0.59 8.89
CA LEU A 174 5.96 -0.28 8.29
C LEU A 174 6.60 -1.09 9.43
N ALA A 175 6.49 -2.41 9.37
CA ALA A 175 7.17 -3.27 10.34
C ALA A 175 8.67 -2.92 10.37
N PRO A 176 9.33 -3.01 11.54
CA PRO A 176 10.75 -2.74 11.64
C PRO A 176 11.56 -3.63 10.70
N VAL A 177 12.76 -3.21 10.35
CA VAL A 177 13.66 -4.03 9.53
C VAL A 177 13.89 -5.41 10.12
N ASN A 178 13.94 -6.40 9.26
CA ASN A 178 14.24 -7.78 9.62
C ASN A 178 15.74 -8.01 9.85
N CYS A 179 16.57 -7.25 9.15
CA CYS A 179 18.02 -7.24 9.31
C CYS A 179 18.51 -5.83 9.63
N ALA A 180 19.37 -5.70 10.64
CA ALA A 180 19.97 -4.42 11.03
C ALA A 180 20.77 -3.78 9.87
N ASP A 181 21.34 -4.62 9.01
CA ASP A 181 22.13 -4.18 7.86
C ASP A 181 21.28 -3.43 6.82
N ASP A 182 19.97 -3.71 6.73
CA ASP A 182 19.09 -3.01 5.79
C ASP A 182 19.05 -1.49 6.03
N ILE A 183 19.10 -1.06 7.29
CA ILE A 183 19.23 0.36 7.64
C ILE A 183 20.69 0.81 7.64
N ALA A 184 21.62 -0.03 8.10
CA ALA A 184 23.04 0.34 8.17
C ALA A 184 23.65 0.58 6.78
N ASP A 185 23.21 -0.20 5.78
CA ASP A 185 23.63 -0.06 4.38
C ASP A 185 22.82 1.00 3.60
N ALA A 186 21.72 1.49 4.18
CA ALA A 186 20.96 2.57 3.58
C ALA A 186 21.66 3.91 3.85
N ASP A 187 21.97 4.65 2.80
CA ASP A 187 22.47 6.02 2.92
C ASP A 187 21.39 6.92 3.56
N ASP A 188 21.82 7.83 4.43
CA ASP A 188 20.93 8.84 5.04
C ASP A 188 20.07 9.55 3.98
N THR A 189 20.66 9.83 2.82
CA THR A 189 19.98 10.45 1.68
C THR A 189 18.88 9.56 1.11
N GLU A 190 19.08 8.26 1.11
CA GLU A 190 18.12 7.27 0.61
C GLU A 190 16.89 7.21 1.53
N ILE A 191 17.12 7.10 2.84
CA ILE A 191 16.03 7.10 3.83
C ILE A 191 15.25 8.41 3.77
N MET A 192 15.93 9.56 3.68
CA MET A 192 15.27 10.86 3.55
C MET A 192 14.39 10.94 2.29
N LYS A 193 14.87 10.43 1.16
CA LYS A 193 14.11 10.42 -0.09
C LYS A 193 12.91 9.45 -0.02
N LEU A 194 13.07 8.29 0.63
CA LEU A 194 11.97 7.38 0.88
C LEU A 194 10.88 8.05 1.73
N MET A 195 11.27 8.73 2.83
CA MET A 195 10.32 9.47 3.67
C MET A 195 9.66 10.63 2.91
N ALA A 196 10.42 11.36 2.09
CA ALA A 196 9.87 12.41 1.24
C ALA A 196 8.84 11.85 0.24
N LEU A 197 9.16 10.74 -0.42
CA LEU A 197 8.24 10.06 -1.35
C LEU A 197 6.94 9.64 -0.65
N LEU A 198 7.02 9.08 0.56
CA LEU A 198 5.87 8.71 1.37
C LEU A 198 5.04 9.93 1.78
N SER A 199 5.70 11.07 2.08
CA SER A 199 5.02 12.29 2.47
C SER A 199 4.39 13.06 1.32
N GLU A 200 5.00 13.04 0.14
CA GLU A 200 4.50 13.78 -1.04
C GLU A 200 3.33 13.07 -1.72
N LYS A 201 3.38 11.74 -1.76
CA LYS A 201 2.38 10.91 -2.45
C LYS A 201 1.42 10.21 -1.50
N GLY A 202 1.79 10.07 -0.23
CA GLY A 202 0.96 9.45 0.81
C GLY A 202 -0.18 10.36 1.24
N ASN A 203 -1.31 9.75 1.60
CA ASN A 203 -2.43 10.43 2.25
C ASN A 203 -2.30 10.35 3.79
N TYR A 204 -1.08 10.42 4.29
CA TYR A 204 -0.79 10.36 5.72
C TYR A 204 -0.70 11.73 6.36
#